data_0fc0f2a4668ab677b4849f7295364834
#
_entry.id   0fc0f2a4668ab677b4849f7295364834
#
_cell.length_a   1.000
_cell.length_b   1.000
_cell.length_c   1.000
_cell.angle_alpha   90.00
_cell.angle_beta   90.00
_cell.angle_gamma   90.00
#
_symmetry.space_group_name_H-M   'P 1'
#
loop_
_entity.id
_entity.type
_entity.pdbx_description
1 polymer ?
#
loop_
_entity_poly.entity_id
_entity_poly.type
_entity_poly.pdbx_seq_one_letter_code
_entity_poly.pdbx_strand_id
1 'polypeptide(L)'
;FAILILLLAASLLDIMTTWSDSIYDMSMAAFGIMSVLIYYLTYSYVPNELIENTFSLIIRDMNSGIICFDNAGRCIYCNGIVKEMYSINDNINEVEHNYASWLHTQTEHDNKKFRQTISVGDERRSFDISYNRVYDDKHNFICDYFIFNDRTEAVELLEYEKFRATHDNLTGLLNKEQFYEETANVVRNDRNHTYCLVCSNIKDFKLVNELFGIEKGDEII
;
A
#
# COMPACT_ATOMS: atom_id res chain seq x y z
N PHE A 1 20.77 -4.90 -35.63
CA PHE A 1 21.98 -4.84 -36.45
C PHE A 1 22.38 -6.25 -36.91
N ALA A 2 22.52 -7.24 -36.02
CA ALA A 2 22.85 -8.63 -36.37
C ALA A 2 21.82 -9.26 -37.35
N ILE A 3 20.52 -9.00 -37.20
CA ILE A 3 19.46 -9.48 -38.04
C ILE A 3 19.59 -8.92 -39.47
N LEU A 4 19.94 -7.65 -39.61
CA LEU A 4 20.14 -7.00 -40.91
C LEU A 4 21.35 -7.58 -41.64
N ILE A 5 22.43 -7.90 -40.96
CA ILE A 5 23.64 -8.55 -41.48
C ILE A 5 23.29 -9.97 -41.99
N LEU A 6 22.50 -10.72 -41.20
CA LEU A 6 22.06 -12.08 -41.57
C LEU A 6 21.14 -12.09 -42.79
N LEU A 7 20.23 -11.12 -42.90
CA LEU A 7 19.38 -10.93 -44.08
C LEU A 7 20.19 -10.58 -45.33
N LEU A 8 21.18 -9.69 -45.21
CA LEU A 8 22.12 -9.35 -46.29
C LEU A 8 22.99 -10.54 -46.70
N ALA A 9 23.46 -11.32 -45.71
CA ALA A 9 24.26 -12.53 -46.02
C ALA A 9 23.40 -13.60 -46.71
N ALA A 10 22.14 -13.80 -46.28
CA ALA A 10 21.20 -14.72 -46.94
C ALA A 10 20.87 -14.30 -48.37
N SER A 11 20.65 -13.00 -48.62
CA SER A 11 20.38 -12.49 -49.96
C SER A 11 21.63 -12.60 -50.89
N LEU A 12 22.83 -12.40 -50.37
CA LEU A 12 24.06 -12.60 -51.13
C LEU A 12 24.30 -14.07 -51.44
N LEU A 13 23.98 -14.99 -50.52
CA LEU A 13 24.05 -16.44 -50.77
C LEU A 13 23.07 -16.88 -51.83
N ASP A 14 21.89 -16.30 -51.85
CA ASP A 14 20.86 -16.56 -52.89
C ASP A 14 21.30 -16.12 -54.30
N ILE A 15 21.91 -14.94 -54.41
CA ILE A 15 22.47 -14.44 -55.65
C ILE A 15 23.61 -15.36 -56.15
N MET A 16 24.44 -15.92 -55.24
CA MET A 16 25.51 -16.85 -55.60
C MET A 16 24.97 -18.23 -56.00
N THR A 17 23.89 -18.70 -55.41
CA THR A 17 23.29 -20.02 -55.70
C THR A 17 22.39 -20.03 -56.95
N THR A 18 21.73 -18.94 -57.29
CA THR A 18 20.97 -18.77 -58.56
C THR A 18 21.92 -18.79 -59.79
N TRP A 19 23.18 -18.51 -59.62
CA TRP A 19 24.20 -18.63 -60.69
C TRP A 19 24.71 -20.08 -60.88
N SER A 20 24.34 -21.01 -60.01
CA SER A 20 24.74 -22.42 -59.98
C SER A 20 23.52 -23.32 -60.08
N ASP A 21 22.80 -23.43 -61.19
CA ASP A 21 21.71 -24.36 -61.55
C ASP A 21 21.15 -25.27 -60.41
N SER A 22 21.06 -24.78 -59.18
CA SER A 22 20.56 -25.53 -58.03
C SER A 22 19.03 -25.44 -57.96
N ILE A 23 18.37 -26.59 -57.93
CA ILE A 23 16.93 -26.81 -57.94
C ILE A 23 16.27 -26.32 -56.62
N TYR A 24 17.06 -25.89 -55.63
CA TYR A 24 16.57 -25.49 -54.30
C TYR A 24 16.71 -23.98 -54.11
N ASP A 25 15.57 -23.35 -53.89
CA ASP A 25 15.51 -21.93 -53.52
C ASP A 25 15.97 -21.78 -52.04
N MET A 26 17.28 -21.54 -51.87
CA MET A 26 17.91 -21.37 -50.55
C MET A 26 17.42 -20.11 -49.85
N SER A 27 16.86 -19.13 -50.60
CA SER A 27 16.31 -17.91 -50.02
C SER A 27 15.05 -18.20 -49.15
N MET A 28 14.17 -19.07 -49.66
CA MET A 28 12.98 -19.49 -48.92
C MET A 28 13.34 -20.21 -47.58
N ALA A 29 14.35 -21.07 -47.62
CA ALA A 29 14.81 -21.75 -46.40
C ALA A 29 15.41 -20.74 -45.38
N ALA A 30 16.19 -19.76 -45.84
CA ALA A 30 16.77 -18.72 -45.03
C ALA A 30 15.67 -17.81 -44.42
N PHE A 31 14.66 -17.42 -45.17
CA PHE A 31 13.51 -16.67 -44.67
C PHE A 31 12.70 -17.46 -43.62
N GLY A 32 12.51 -18.76 -43.82
CA GLY A 32 11.86 -19.65 -42.85
C GLY A 32 12.60 -19.70 -41.50
N ILE A 33 13.91 -19.92 -41.57
CA ILE A 33 14.77 -19.95 -40.38
C ILE A 33 14.75 -18.58 -39.65
N MET A 34 14.85 -17.49 -40.41
CA MET A 34 14.80 -16.14 -39.86
C MET A 34 13.45 -15.80 -39.20
N SER A 35 12.34 -16.21 -39.81
CA SER A 35 11.03 -15.97 -39.20
C SER A 35 10.85 -16.71 -37.88
N VAL A 36 11.36 -17.95 -37.77
CA VAL A 36 11.36 -18.73 -36.54
C VAL A 36 12.29 -18.07 -35.49
N LEU A 37 13.45 -17.57 -35.90
CA LEU A 37 14.43 -16.92 -35.03
C LEU A 37 13.92 -15.57 -34.54
N ILE A 38 13.25 -14.78 -35.39
CA ILE A 38 12.58 -13.53 -35.01
C ILE A 38 11.43 -13.82 -34.06
N TYR A 39 10.59 -14.82 -34.35
CA TYR A 39 9.52 -15.25 -33.45
C TYR A 39 10.08 -15.66 -32.09
N TYR A 40 11.11 -16.50 -32.04
CA TYR A 40 11.77 -16.94 -30.81
C TYR A 40 12.38 -15.76 -30.05
N LEU A 41 13.11 -14.87 -30.72
CA LEU A 41 13.68 -13.67 -30.12
C LEU A 41 12.58 -12.72 -29.61
N THR A 42 11.51 -12.52 -30.35
CA THR A 42 10.39 -11.65 -29.93
C THR A 42 9.64 -12.24 -28.76
N TYR A 43 9.43 -13.56 -28.74
CA TYR A 43 8.74 -14.26 -27.66
C TYR A 43 9.61 -14.43 -26.41
N SER A 44 10.90 -14.72 -26.60
CA SER A 44 11.87 -14.92 -25.50
C SER A 44 12.43 -13.60 -24.98
N TYR A 45 12.36 -12.55 -25.80
CA TYR A 45 12.84 -11.21 -25.46
C TYR A 45 11.70 -10.24 -25.15
N VAL A 46 10.66 -10.74 -24.46
CA VAL A 46 9.91 -9.82 -23.58
C VAL A 46 10.90 -9.51 -22.46
N PRO A 47 11.48 -8.30 -22.41
CA PRO A 47 12.59 -8.07 -21.50
C PRO A 47 12.06 -8.26 -20.09
N ASN A 48 12.63 -9.19 -19.32
CA ASN A 48 12.39 -9.29 -17.88
C ASN A 48 12.58 -7.90 -17.23
N GLU A 49 13.53 -7.10 -17.73
CA GLU A 49 13.71 -5.70 -17.37
C GLU A 49 12.46 -4.83 -17.58
N LEU A 50 11.67 -5.05 -18.63
CA LEU A 50 10.45 -4.26 -18.88
C LEU A 50 9.35 -4.65 -17.88
N ILE A 51 9.23 -5.92 -17.56
CA ILE A 51 8.31 -6.42 -16.53
C ILE A 51 8.76 -5.94 -15.16
N GLU A 52 10.03 -6.08 -14.80
CA GLU A 52 10.58 -5.63 -13.53
C GLU A 52 10.48 -4.11 -13.36
N ASN A 53 10.83 -3.33 -14.39
CA ASN A 53 10.70 -1.87 -14.36
C ASN A 53 9.24 -1.42 -14.30
N THR A 54 8.34 -2.06 -15.05
CA THR A 54 6.90 -1.74 -15.01
C THR A 54 6.31 -2.12 -13.67
N PHE A 55 6.68 -3.28 -13.12
CA PHE A 55 6.22 -3.74 -11.80
C PHE A 55 6.71 -2.80 -10.69
N SER A 56 7.97 -2.37 -10.73
CA SER A 56 8.53 -1.43 -9.76
C SER A 56 7.90 -0.03 -9.86
N LEU A 57 7.53 0.42 -11.06
CA LEU A 57 6.81 1.67 -11.27
C LEU A 57 5.37 1.58 -10.72
N ILE A 58 4.65 0.50 -11.02
CA ILE A 58 3.28 0.28 -10.49
C ILE A 58 3.30 0.24 -8.96
N ILE A 59 4.23 -0.50 -8.37
CA ILE A 59 4.37 -0.59 -6.91
C ILE A 59 4.71 0.76 -6.29
N ARG A 60 5.54 1.57 -6.96
CA ARG A 60 5.90 2.92 -6.48
C ARG A 60 4.71 3.89 -6.55
N ASP A 61 3.89 3.79 -7.60
CA ASP A 61 2.71 4.65 -7.78
C ASP A 61 1.53 4.24 -6.87
N MET A 62 1.55 3.04 -6.29
CA MET A 62 0.46 2.54 -5.43
C MET A 62 0.41 3.18 -4.03
N ASN A 63 1.32 4.07 -3.64
CA ASN A 63 1.39 4.67 -2.29
C ASN A 63 1.38 3.64 -1.14
N SER A 64 1.72 2.39 -1.44
CA SER A 64 1.71 1.27 -0.50
C SER A 64 3.13 0.80 -0.23
N GLY A 65 3.46 0.57 1.03
CA GLY A 65 4.71 -0.08 1.41
C GLY A 65 4.65 -1.57 1.05
N ILE A 66 5.72 -2.10 0.46
CA ILE A 66 5.83 -3.54 0.17
C ILE A 66 7.20 -4.05 0.60
N ILE A 67 7.19 -5.17 1.31
CA ILE A 67 8.39 -5.92 1.68
C ILE A 67 8.16 -7.41 1.47
N CYS A 68 9.18 -8.10 0.96
CA CYS A 68 9.13 -9.54 0.67
C CYS A 68 10.31 -10.26 1.32
N PHE A 69 10.05 -11.48 1.82
CA PHE A 69 11.02 -12.33 2.47
C PHE A 69 11.08 -13.72 1.82
N ASP A 70 12.29 -14.28 1.71
CA ASP A 70 12.50 -15.64 1.25
C ASP A 70 12.24 -16.68 2.35
N ASN A 71 12.42 -17.96 2.01
CA ASN A 71 12.26 -19.08 2.94
C ASN A 71 13.26 -19.05 4.12
N ALA A 72 14.37 -18.34 3.98
CA ALA A 72 15.36 -18.18 5.04
C ALA A 72 15.09 -16.93 5.91
N GLY A 73 14.01 -16.19 5.64
CA GLY A 73 13.66 -14.96 6.33
C GLY A 73 14.47 -13.74 5.90
N ARG A 74 15.18 -13.83 4.77
CA ARG A 74 15.97 -12.73 4.22
C ARG A 74 15.08 -11.85 3.36
N CYS A 75 15.25 -10.54 3.49
CA CYS A 75 14.52 -9.57 2.68
C CYS A 75 15.02 -9.61 1.23
N ILE A 76 14.15 -10.06 0.30
CA ILE A 76 14.44 -10.10 -1.13
C ILE A 76 13.98 -8.85 -1.87
N TYR A 77 13.00 -8.13 -1.31
CA TYR A 77 12.50 -6.89 -1.88
C TYR A 77 11.96 -5.97 -0.80
N CYS A 78 12.23 -4.68 -0.93
CA CYS A 78 11.70 -3.63 -0.07
C CYS A 78 11.61 -2.33 -0.88
N ASN A 79 10.40 -1.73 -0.95
CA ASN A 79 10.24 -0.47 -1.67
C ASN A 79 10.63 0.74 -0.79
N GLY A 80 10.71 1.94 -1.43
CA GLY A 80 11.14 3.17 -0.77
C GLY A 80 10.26 3.56 0.43
N ILE A 81 8.95 3.33 0.34
CA ILE A 81 7.99 3.66 1.40
C ILE A 81 8.29 2.88 2.69
N VAL A 82 8.55 1.56 2.58
CA VAL A 82 8.91 0.75 3.75
C VAL A 82 10.26 1.16 4.31
N LYS A 83 11.23 1.51 3.46
CA LYS A 83 12.53 2.02 3.91
C LYS A 83 12.40 3.29 4.73
N GLU A 84 11.55 4.21 4.30
CA GLU A 84 11.24 5.44 5.03
C GLU A 84 10.51 5.16 6.35
N MET A 85 9.47 4.31 6.33
CA MET A 85 8.68 3.93 7.51
C MET A 85 9.54 3.37 8.64
N TYR A 86 10.48 2.50 8.31
CA TYR A 86 11.34 1.84 9.30
C TYR A 86 12.70 2.51 9.46
N SER A 87 12.92 3.68 8.82
CA SER A 87 14.21 4.38 8.80
C SER A 87 15.38 3.47 8.39
N ILE A 88 15.10 2.56 7.44
CA ILE A 88 16.07 1.58 6.97
C ILE A 88 17.02 2.28 6.01
N ASN A 89 18.03 2.97 6.52
CA ASN A 89 19.03 3.59 5.65
C ASN A 89 20.00 2.58 5.07
N ASP A 90 20.41 1.52 5.83
CA ASP A 90 21.29 0.44 5.33
C ASP A 90 21.19 -0.86 6.17
N ASN A 91 20.37 -0.91 7.22
CA ASN A 91 20.36 -2.04 8.15
C ASN A 91 19.11 -2.92 7.98
N ILE A 92 19.06 -3.67 6.87
CA ILE A 92 18.00 -4.65 6.59
C ILE A 92 17.95 -5.76 7.66
N ASN A 93 19.05 -6.03 8.36
CA ASN A 93 19.16 -7.09 9.36
C ASN A 93 18.16 -6.93 10.53
N GLU A 94 17.84 -5.69 10.93
CA GLU A 94 16.86 -5.44 11.98
C GLU A 94 15.45 -5.84 11.55
N VAL A 95 15.10 -5.56 10.31
CA VAL A 95 13.78 -5.91 9.73
C VAL A 95 13.66 -7.41 9.57
N GLU A 96 14.72 -8.09 9.14
CA GLU A 96 14.78 -9.56 9.05
C GLU A 96 14.63 -10.21 10.43
N HIS A 97 15.28 -9.64 11.46
CA HIS A 97 15.14 -10.11 12.83
C HIS A 97 13.72 -9.92 13.37
N ASN A 98 13.11 -8.76 13.12
CA ASN A 98 11.73 -8.47 13.51
C ASN A 98 10.74 -9.38 12.78
N TYR A 99 10.96 -9.65 11.49
CA TYR A 99 10.15 -10.60 10.73
C TYR A 99 10.26 -12.01 11.31
N ALA A 100 11.47 -12.50 11.58
CA ALA A 100 11.68 -13.83 12.17
C ALA A 100 10.99 -13.95 13.55
N SER A 101 11.13 -12.91 14.39
CA SER A 101 10.47 -12.87 15.70
C SER A 101 8.95 -12.87 15.57
N TRP A 102 8.40 -12.10 14.63
CA TRP A 102 6.97 -12.06 14.35
C TRP A 102 6.47 -13.41 13.85
N LEU A 103 7.19 -14.07 12.92
CA LEU A 103 6.84 -15.35 12.36
C LEU A 103 6.74 -16.45 13.45
N HIS A 104 7.66 -16.44 14.42
CA HIS A 104 7.63 -17.37 15.56
C HIS A 104 6.42 -17.20 16.47
N THR A 105 5.81 -16.03 16.51
CA THR A 105 4.60 -15.77 17.31
C THR A 105 3.32 -16.22 16.62
N GLN A 106 3.37 -16.55 15.32
CA GLN A 106 2.21 -16.97 14.56
C GLN A 106 2.04 -18.49 14.57
N THR A 107 0.90 -18.95 15.04
CA THR A 107 0.54 -20.40 15.06
C THR A 107 0.00 -20.89 13.72
N GLU A 108 -0.51 -19.98 12.89
CA GLU A 108 -1.03 -20.26 11.56
C GLU A 108 -0.40 -19.29 10.55
N HIS A 109 0.09 -19.83 9.44
CA HIS A 109 0.76 -19.07 8.38
C HIS A 109 -0.19 -18.67 7.24
N ASP A 110 -1.48 -18.53 7.54
CA ASP A 110 -2.46 -18.07 6.55
C ASP A 110 -2.42 -16.55 6.34
N ASN A 111 -2.98 -16.13 5.22
CA ASN A 111 -3.10 -14.70 4.88
C ASN A 111 -3.81 -13.94 5.98
N LYS A 112 -3.18 -12.91 6.52
CA LYS A 112 -3.69 -12.10 7.64
C LYS A 112 -3.80 -10.63 7.26
N LYS A 113 -4.84 -10.00 7.80
CA LYS A 113 -5.01 -8.54 7.71
C LYS A 113 -5.15 -8.00 9.13
N PHE A 114 -4.40 -6.97 9.45
CA PHE A 114 -4.46 -6.30 10.73
C PHE A 114 -4.13 -4.83 10.58
N ARG A 115 -4.54 -4.03 11.55
CA ARG A 115 -4.21 -2.60 11.61
C ARG A 115 -3.18 -2.37 12.68
N GLN A 116 -2.19 -1.55 12.35
CA GLN A 116 -1.14 -1.14 13.28
C GLN A 116 -0.82 0.33 13.12
N THR A 117 -0.62 1.02 14.24
CA THR A 117 -0.07 2.37 14.26
C THR A 117 1.44 2.29 14.41
N ILE A 118 2.16 2.89 13.48
CA ILE A 118 3.63 2.91 13.41
C ILE A 118 4.09 4.35 13.54
N SER A 119 5.13 4.60 14.32
CA SER A 119 5.79 5.90 14.38
C SER A 119 6.77 6.03 13.23
N VAL A 120 6.54 6.99 12.33
CA VAL A 120 7.41 7.31 11.20
C VAL A 120 8.02 8.67 11.47
N GLY A 121 9.27 8.71 11.93
CA GLY A 121 9.86 9.91 12.49
C GLY A 121 9.09 10.38 13.75
N ASP A 122 8.63 11.63 13.75
CA ASP A 122 7.85 12.22 14.86
C ASP A 122 6.33 12.03 14.68
N GLU A 123 5.86 11.47 13.56
CA GLU A 123 4.44 11.28 13.26
C GLU A 123 3.99 9.86 13.57
N ARG A 124 2.76 9.73 14.06
CA ARG A 124 2.08 8.44 14.21
C ARG A 124 1.19 8.21 12.99
N ARG A 125 1.44 7.14 12.26
CA ARG A 125 0.67 6.77 11.07
C ARG A 125 -0.03 5.44 11.27
N SER A 126 -1.26 5.33 10.77
CA SER A 126 -2.08 4.13 10.81
C SER A 126 -2.00 3.36 9.52
N PHE A 127 -1.58 2.10 9.59
CA PHE A 127 -1.45 1.23 8.42
C PHE A 127 -2.39 0.04 8.50
N ASP A 128 -3.10 -0.24 7.40
CA ASP A 128 -3.72 -1.55 7.18
C ASP A 128 -2.66 -2.46 6.54
N ILE A 129 -2.23 -3.47 7.29
CA ILE A 129 -1.16 -4.39 6.90
C ILE A 129 -1.79 -5.70 6.45
N SER A 130 -1.40 -6.15 5.25
CA SER A 130 -1.79 -7.44 4.70
C SER A 130 -0.56 -8.33 4.60
N TYR A 131 -0.53 -9.44 5.30
CA TYR A 131 0.46 -10.50 5.17
C TYR A 131 -0.08 -11.58 4.25
N ASN A 132 0.73 -12.03 3.30
CA ASN A 132 0.37 -13.08 2.37
C ASN A 132 1.57 -13.99 2.14
N ARG A 133 1.29 -15.28 2.03
CA ARG A 133 2.24 -16.34 1.70
C ARG A 133 2.01 -16.83 0.29
N VAL A 134 3.05 -16.95 -0.50
CA VAL A 134 2.99 -17.36 -1.91
C VAL A 134 3.62 -18.73 -2.09
N TYR A 135 2.92 -19.56 -2.86
CA TYR A 135 3.35 -20.90 -3.26
C TYR A 135 3.36 -20.99 -4.78
N ASP A 136 4.20 -21.87 -5.32
CA ASP A 136 4.16 -22.23 -6.74
C ASP A 136 2.99 -23.20 -7.05
N ASP A 137 2.81 -23.54 -8.34
CA ASP A 137 1.80 -24.48 -8.80
C ASP A 137 1.98 -25.90 -8.22
N LYS A 138 3.15 -26.19 -7.66
CA LYS A 138 3.49 -27.48 -7.02
C LYS A 138 3.40 -27.42 -5.49
N HIS A 139 2.83 -26.32 -4.94
CA HIS A 139 2.73 -26.05 -3.51
C HIS A 139 4.08 -25.89 -2.79
N ASN A 140 5.16 -25.56 -3.50
CA ASN A 140 6.40 -25.17 -2.84
C ASN A 140 6.31 -23.69 -2.45
N PHE A 141 6.81 -23.37 -1.26
CA PHE A 141 6.88 -22.00 -0.78
C PHE A 141 7.81 -21.15 -1.68
N ILE A 142 7.35 -19.95 -2.08
CA ILE A 142 8.13 -18.98 -2.85
C ILE A 142 8.62 -17.86 -1.94
N CYS A 143 7.69 -17.10 -1.36
CA CYS A 143 8.00 -15.96 -0.51
C CYS A 143 6.83 -15.59 0.40
N ASP A 144 7.13 -14.87 1.45
CA ASP A 144 6.18 -14.10 2.24
C ASP A 144 6.26 -12.64 1.87
N TYR A 145 5.11 -11.94 1.80
CA TYR A 145 5.13 -10.50 1.59
C TYR A 145 4.10 -9.77 2.44
N PHE A 146 4.45 -8.53 2.79
CA PHE A 146 3.58 -7.60 3.47
C PHE A 146 3.27 -6.41 2.58
N ILE A 147 2.01 -5.97 2.61
CA ILE A 147 1.57 -4.73 2.00
C ILE A 147 1.10 -3.81 3.11
N PHE A 148 1.65 -2.60 3.16
CA PHE A 148 1.31 -1.55 4.12
C PHE A 148 0.53 -0.46 3.39
N ASN A 149 -0.75 -0.34 3.66
CA ASN A 149 -1.58 0.72 3.13
C ASN A 149 -1.74 1.82 4.18
N ASP A 150 -1.24 3.01 3.91
CA ASP A 150 -1.42 4.15 4.78
C ASP A 150 -2.91 4.56 4.81
N ARG A 151 -3.46 4.60 6.00
CA ARG A 151 -4.85 4.99 6.29
C ARG A 151 -4.93 6.16 7.25
N THR A 152 -3.81 6.84 7.50
CA THR A 152 -3.73 7.91 8.50
C THR A 152 -4.79 8.97 8.24
N GLU A 153 -4.82 9.53 7.04
CA GLU A 153 -5.79 10.56 6.65
C GLU A 153 -7.25 10.07 6.77
N ALA A 154 -7.53 8.83 6.36
CA ALA A 154 -8.87 8.27 6.46
C ALA A 154 -9.30 8.02 7.92
N VAL A 155 -8.37 7.64 8.79
CA VAL A 155 -8.63 7.45 10.23
C VAL A 155 -8.85 8.79 10.90
N GLU A 156 -7.98 9.79 10.65
CA GLU A 156 -8.12 11.14 11.18
C GLU A 156 -9.43 11.80 10.76
N LEU A 157 -9.79 11.67 9.47
CA LEU A 157 -11.08 12.17 8.99
C LEU A 157 -12.26 11.50 9.70
N LEU A 158 -12.20 10.18 9.88
CA LEU A 158 -13.26 9.45 10.57
C LEU A 158 -13.36 9.87 12.06
N GLU A 159 -12.25 10.08 12.72
CA GLU A 159 -12.20 10.56 14.11
C GLU A 159 -12.75 11.98 14.22
N TYR A 160 -12.38 12.85 13.27
CA TYR A 160 -12.91 14.21 13.19
C TYR A 160 -14.43 14.22 12.95
N GLU A 161 -14.95 13.42 12.02
CA GLU A 161 -16.37 13.31 11.77
C GLU A 161 -17.13 12.74 12.97
N LYS A 162 -16.57 11.76 13.67
CA LYS A 162 -17.13 11.24 14.92
C LYS A 162 -17.17 12.31 16.00
N PHE A 163 -16.08 13.08 16.14
CA PHE A 163 -16.03 14.16 17.11
C PHE A 163 -17.13 15.20 16.82
N ARG A 164 -17.27 15.64 15.57
CA ARG A 164 -18.32 16.57 15.16
C ARG A 164 -19.74 16.05 15.37
N ALA A 165 -19.94 14.75 15.19
CA ALA A 165 -21.25 14.12 15.41
C ALA A 165 -21.61 14.02 16.89
N THR A 166 -20.63 14.04 17.80
CA THR A 166 -20.84 13.80 19.24
C THR A 166 -20.57 15.02 20.11
N HIS A 167 -19.89 16.05 19.59
CA HIS A 167 -19.51 17.23 20.35
C HIS A 167 -20.01 18.52 19.69
N ASP A 168 -20.15 19.54 20.51
CA ASP A 168 -20.39 20.92 20.08
C ASP A 168 -19.08 21.54 19.57
N ASN A 169 -19.09 22.11 18.37
CA ASN A 169 -17.88 22.62 17.72
C ASN A 169 -17.27 23.85 18.40
N LEU A 170 -18.07 24.60 19.17
CA LEU A 170 -17.59 25.80 19.86
C LEU A 170 -16.92 25.45 21.18
N THR A 171 -17.62 24.66 21.99
CA THR A 171 -17.22 24.38 23.38
C THR A 171 -16.36 23.11 23.50
N GLY A 172 -16.38 22.22 22.51
CA GLY A 172 -15.73 20.91 22.58
C GLY A 172 -16.39 19.95 23.57
N LEU A 173 -17.52 20.31 24.15
CA LEU A 173 -18.30 19.45 25.05
C LEU A 173 -19.23 18.52 24.25
N LEU A 174 -19.76 17.48 24.90
CA LEU A 174 -20.78 16.64 24.26
C LEU A 174 -21.94 17.49 23.76
N ASN A 175 -22.39 17.27 22.54
CA ASN A 175 -23.59 17.89 22.03
C ASN A 175 -24.82 17.35 22.77
N LYS A 176 -25.97 17.98 22.55
CA LYS A 176 -27.19 17.65 23.27
C LYS A 176 -27.59 16.18 23.14
N GLU A 177 -27.53 15.65 21.93
CA GLU A 177 -27.92 14.27 21.63
C GLU A 177 -27.00 13.27 22.35
N GLN A 178 -25.71 13.45 22.24
CA GLN A 178 -24.72 12.57 22.85
C GLN A 178 -24.76 12.66 24.39
N PHE A 179 -24.94 13.85 24.94
CA PHE A 179 -25.09 14.04 26.37
C PHE A 179 -26.28 13.25 26.93
N TYR A 180 -27.44 13.27 26.25
CA TYR A 180 -28.58 12.48 26.68
C TYR A 180 -28.36 10.98 26.59
N GLU A 181 -27.70 10.53 25.55
CA GLU A 181 -27.38 9.11 25.35
C GLU A 181 -26.43 8.61 26.45
N GLU A 182 -25.33 9.32 26.67
CA GLU A 182 -24.33 8.97 27.68
C GLU A 182 -24.94 9.01 29.09
N THR A 183 -25.70 10.04 29.42
CA THR A 183 -26.41 10.15 30.73
C THR A 183 -27.36 8.97 30.92
N ALA A 184 -28.14 8.62 29.91
CA ALA A 184 -29.04 7.48 29.99
C ALA A 184 -28.30 6.15 30.18
N ASN A 185 -27.13 5.98 29.55
CA ASN A 185 -26.30 4.81 29.70
C ASN A 185 -25.69 4.72 31.11
N VAL A 186 -25.18 5.82 31.65
CA VAL A 186 -24.68 5.88 33.04
C VAL A 186 -25.75 5.50 34.03
N VAL A 187 -26.92 6.10 33.92
CA VAL A 187 -28.04 5.84 34.87
C VAL A 187 -28.56 4.40 34.77
N ARG A 188 -28.58 3.81 33.57
CA ARG A 188 -29.01 2.41 33.40
C ARG A 188 -28.03 1.41 33.96
N ASN A 189 -26.73 1.67 33.81
CA ASN A 189 -25.68 0.71 34.15
C ASN A 189 -25.26 0.78 35.61
N ASP A 190 -25.43 1.91 36.26
CA ASP A 190 -25.09 2.11 37.66
C ASP A 190 -26.34 2.49 38.50
N ARG A 191 -26.97 1.50 39.09
CA ARG A 191 -28.13 1.62 39.93
C ARG A 191 -27.78 1.91 41.44
N ASN A 192 -26.54 1.90 41.78
CA ASN A 192 -26.08 2.02 43.18
C ASN A 192 -25.82 3.48 43.57
N HIS A 193 -25.78 4.39 42.59
CA HIS A 193 -25.52 5.80 42.85
C HIS A 193 -26.75 6.67 42.55
N THR A 194 -26.85 7.79 43.24
CA THR A 194 -27.84 8.83 42.94
C THR A 194 -27.14 9.91 42.11
N TYR A 195 -27.74 10.23 40.97
CA TYR A 195 -27.23 11.25 40.07
C TYR A 195 -28.04 12.55 40.21
N CYS A 196 -27.35 13.68 40.06
CA CYS A 196 -27.99 15.01 40.00
C CYS A 196 -27.63 15.66 38.65
N LEU A 197 -28.62 16.16 37.95
CA LEU A 197 -28.43 16.94 36.73
C LEU A 197 -28.53 18.43 37.10
N VAL A 198 -27.46 19.18 36.76
CA VAL A 198 -27.45 20.64 36.92
C VAL A 198 -27.55 21.29 35.53
N CYS A 199 -28.51 22.16 35.36
CA CYS A 199 -28.67 22.94 34.14
C CYS A 199 -28.46 24.41 34.48
N SER A 200 -27.58 25.08 33.72
CA SER A 200 -27.31 26.52 33.84
C SER A 200 -27.52 27.22 32.50
N ASN A 201 -27.89 28.49 32.58
CA ASN A 201 -28.06 29.34 31.41
C ASN A 201 -27.54 30.74 31.70
N ILE A 202 -26.87 31.36 30.74
CA ILE A 202 -26.40 32.74 30.84
C ILE A 202 -27.58 33.67 30.49
N LYS A 203 -28.02 34.44 31.49
CA LYS A 203 -29.11 35.39 31.26
C LYS A 203 -28.65 36.52 30.35
N ASP A 204 -29.52 36.90 29.41
CA ASP A 204 -29.32 38.02 28.47
C ASP A 204 -28.04 37.88 27.62
N PHE A 205 -27.57 36.64 27.34
CA PHE A 205 -26.39 36.38 26.53
C PHE A 205 -26.47 37.02 25.11
N LYS A 206 -27.71 37.11 24.56
CA LYS A 206 -27.97 37.80 23.31
C LYS A 206 -27.46 39.26 23.34
N LEU A 207 -27.63 39.94 24.46
CA LEU A 207 -27.18 41.33 24.63
C LEU A 207 -25.63 41.43 24.58
N VAL A 208 -24.95 40.42 25.09
CA VAL A 208 -23.48 40.35 25.00
C VAL A 208 -23.06 40.28 23.53
N ASN A 209 -23.70 39.43 22.73
CA ASN A 209 -23.39 39.31 21.31
C ASN A 209 -23.71 40.58 20.52
N GLU A 210 -24.83 41.28 20.87
CA GLU A 210 -25.23 42.53 20.23
C GLU A 210 -24.28 43.72 20.58
N LEU A 211 -23.75 43.78 21.78
CA LEU A 211 -22.90 44.87 22.23
C LEU A 211 -21.41 44.66 21.93
N PHE A 212 -20.94 43.43 22.00
CA PHE A 212 -19.49 43.08 21.94
C PHE A 212 -19.11 42.23 20.75
N GLY A 213 -20.11 41.81 19.97
CA GLY A 213 -19.90 40.91 18.83
C GLY A 213 -19.93 39.42 19.21
N ILE A 214 -20.23 38.57 18.19
CA ILE A 214 -20.36 37.13 18.36
C ILE A 214 -19.04 36.48 18.82
N GLU A 215 -17.90 36.92 18.29
CA GLU A 215 -16.59 36.40 18.67
C GLU A 215 -16.35 36.54 20.18
N LYS A 216 -16.77 37.68 20.76
CA LYS A 216 -16.62 37.91 22.20
C LYS A 216 -17.60 37.09 23.04
N GLY A 217 -18.78 36.83 22.50
CA GLY A 217 -19.74 35.89 23.11
C GLY A 217 -19.21 34.47 23.12
N ASP A 218 -18.60 34.02 22.03
CA ASP A 218 -18.03 32.69 21.89
C ASP A 218 -16.86 32.43 22.86
N GLU A 219 -16.09 33.50 23.18
CA GLU A 219 -15.03 33.42 24.21
C GLU A 219 -15.56 33.26 25.66
N ILE A 220 -16.82 33.58 25.91
CA ILE A 220 -17.44 33.54 27.23
C ILE A 220 -18.06 32.16 27.53
N ILE A 221 -18.44 31.44 26.48
CA ILE A 221 -19.02 30.10 26.58
C ILE A 221 -17.93 29.04 26.68
#